data_050624ac596211b10b9e7b68bcfc56b4
#
_entry.id   050624ac596211b10b9e7b68bcfc56b4
#
_cell.length_a   1.000
_cell.length_b   1.000
_cell.length_c   1.000
_cell.angle_alpha   90.00
_cell.angle_beta   90.00
_cell.angle_gamma   90.00
#
_symmetry.space_group_name_H-M   'P 1'
#
loop_
_entity.id
_entity.type
_entity.pdbx_description
1 polymer ?
#
loop_
_entity_poly.entity_id
_entity_poly.type
_entity_poly.pdbx_seq_one_letter_code
_entity_poly.pdbx_strand_id
1 'polypeptide(L)'
;VEAINMPEMPVNPEITGEKSNQSSSTSSSSGMGLIAAALAIGLSAIGSGIAVAVVASSAVGAISENPSLLGKTVIFAGLAEGIAIYGLIIAIMIISKV
;
A
#
# COMPACT_ATOMS: atom_id res chain seq x y z
N VAL A 1 57.86 12.52 -7.15
CA VAL A 1 57.60 12.28 -6.91
C VAL A 1 56.87 12.31 -6.10
N GLU A 2 56.58 12.47 -5.75
CA GLU A 2 55.95 12.41 -5.05
C GLU A 2 54.89 12.55 -5.08
N ALA A 3 54.55 12.90 -5.58
CA ALA A 3 53.50 13.04 -5.70
C ALA A 3 52.76 12.21 -5.63
N ILE A 4 53.07 11.94 -5.82
CA ILE A 4 52.62 11.11 -5.86
C ILE A 4 51.99 10.77 -5.07
N ASN A 5 51.87 10.81 -4.67
CA ASN A 5 51.33 10.30 -3.95
C ASN A 5 50.31 10.69 -3.51
N MET A 6 49.73 11.01 -3.63
CA MET A 6 48.81 11.21 -3.24
C MET A 6 47.86 11.03 -3.40
N PRO A 7 47.60 10.87 -3.68
CA PRO A 7 46.73 10.72 -4.00
C PRO A 7 45.74 10.35 -3.46
N GLU A 8 45.49 9.86 -3.15
CA GLU A 8 44.73 9.38 -2.66
C GLU A 8 44.17 9.92 -1.82
N MET A 9 43.63 10.30 -1.95
CA MET A 9 43.16 10.66 -1.23
C MET A 9 42.34 10.35 -0.79
N PRO A 10 41.99 10.45 -0.47
CA PRO A 10 41.53 9.95 0.46
C PRO A 10 40.26 10.01 0.62
N VAL A 11 39.76 9.10 0.80
CA VAL A 11 38.47 8.96 1.12
C VAL A 11 38.22 9.58 2.41
N ASN A 12 37.22 10.41 2.51
CA ASN A 12 36.82 11.04 3.72
C ASN A 12 35.88 10.13 4.48
N PRO A 13 36.30 9.60 5.64
CA PRO A 13 35.42 8.70 6.39
C PRO A 13 34.12 9.36 6.81
N GLU A 14 34.15 10.66 7.05
CA GLU A 14 32.93 11.37 7.41
C GLU A 14 31.91 11.36 6.29
N ILE A 15 32.37 11.59 5.08
CA ILE A 15 31.47 11.55 3.92
C ILE A 15 30.91 10.17 3.73
N THR A 16 31.75 9.16 3.90
CA THR A 16 31.31 7.79 3.79
C THR A 16 30.24 7.46 4.84
N GLY A 17 30.46 7.92 6.07
CA GLY A 17 29.51 7.71 7.14
C GLY A 17 28.19 8.39 6.87
N GLU A 18 28.22 9.59 6.35
CA GLU A 18 27.00 10.31 6.00
C GLU A 18 26.21 9.57 4.95
N LYS A 19 26.88 9.08 3.94
CA LYS A 19 26.21 8.33 2.89
C LYS A 19 25.54 7.09 3.43
N SER A 20 26.23 6.37 4.29
CA SER A 20 25.70 5.18 4.91
C SER A 20 24.45 5.49 5.73
N ASN A 21 24.49 6.55 6.50
CA ASN A 21 23.37 6.95 7.32
C ASN A 21 22.15 7.32 6.48
N GLN A 22 22.37 8.06 5.41
CA GLN A 22 21.29 8.44 4.51
C GLN A 22 20.66 7.21 3.87
N SER A 23 21.47 6.29 3.43
CA SER A 23 21.00 5.05 2.83
C SER A 23 20.15 4.27 3.79
N SER A 24 20.62 4.14 5.02
CA SER A 24 19.90 3.44 6.08
C SER A 24 18.57 4.08 6.38
N SER A 25 18.55 5.40 6.51
CA SER A 25 17.35 6.17 6.75
C SER A 25 16.35 5.98 5.64
N THR A 26 16.81 6.07 4.39
CA THR A 26 15.94 5.90 3.23
C THR A 26 15.36 4.49 3.20
N SER A 27 16.17 3.49 3.49
CA SER A 27 15.71 2.11 3.54
C SER A 27 14.65 1.90 4.63
N SER A 28 14.87 2.48 5.81
CA SER A 28 13.92 2.41 6.90
C SER A 28 12.61 3.09 6.53
N SER A 29 12.70 4.26 5.93
CA SER A 29 11.51 4.99 5.49
C SER A 29 10.74 4.22 4.43
N SER A 30 11.46 3.63 3.48
CA SER A 30 10.83 2.81 2.46
C SER A 30 10.15 1.60 3.07
N GLY A 31 10.79 0.95 4.03
CA GLY A 31 10.21 -0.20 4.72
C GLY A 31 8.93 0.16 5.45
N MET A 32 8.93 1.28 6.16
CA MET A 32 7.74 1.74 6.85
C MET A 32 6.63 2.08 5.87
N GLY A 33 6.98 2.70 4.73
CA GLY A 33 6.01 2.99 3.69
C GLY A 33 5.37 1.74 3.12
N LEU A 34 6.15 0.70 2.91
CA LEU A 34 5.63 -0.56 2.42
C LEU A 34 4.70 -1.22 3.42
N ILE A 35 5.04 -1.15 4.71
CA ILE A 35 4.16 -1.67 5.77
C ILE A 35 2.87 -0.86 5.80
N ALA A 36 2.96 0.46 5.70
CA ALA A 36 1.78 1.32 5.68
C ALA A 36 0.88 0.98 4.50
N ALA A 37 1.47 0.75 3.32
CA ALA A 37 0.70 0.36 2.14
C ALA A 37 0.01 -0.98 2.35
N ALA A 38 0.72 -1.95 2.93
CA ALA A 38 0.15 -3.25 3.22
C ALA A 38 -1.01 -3.15 4.20
N LEU A 39 -0.88 -2.32 5.22
CA LEU A 39 -1.96 -2.10 6.19
C LEU A 39 -3.15 -1.41 5.54
N ALA A 40 -2.89 -0.43 4.68
CA ALA A 40 -3.96 0.30 4.01
C ALA A 40 -4.83 -0.64 3.20
N ILE A 41 -4.24 -1.46 2.35
CA ILE A 41 -5.02 -2.39 1.54
C ILE A 41 -5.52 -3.57 2.36
N GLY A 42 -4.71 -4.06 3.30
CA GLY A 42 -5.07 -5.23 4.09
C GLY A 42 -6.28 -4.98 4.99
N LEU A 43 -6.27 -3.89 5.74
CA LEU A 43 -7.39 -3.56 6.62
C LEU A 43 -8.63 -3.20 5.82
N SER A 44 -8.45 -2.48 4.71
CA SER A 44 -9.58 -2.18 3.80
C SER A 44 -10.19 -3.45 3.25
N ALA A 45 -9.36 -4.40 2.86
CA ALA A 45 -9.84 -5.66 2.29
C ALA A 45 -10.64 -6.46 3.33
N ILE A 46 -10.18 -6.46 4.58
CA ILE A 46 -10.91 -7.16 5.64
C ILE A 46 -12.27 -6.49 5.85
N GLY A 47 -12.28 -5.15 5.98
CA GLY A 47 -13.53 -4.43 6.17
C GLY A 47 -14.49 -4.61 5.00
N SER A 48 -13.97 -4.50 3.78
CA SER A 48 -14.76 -4.69 2.58
C SER A 48 -15.28 -6.12 2.49
N GLY A 49 -14.44 -7.10 2.83
CA GLY A 49 -14.86 -8.50 2.82
C GLY A 49 -16.04 -8.77 3.74
N ILE A 50 -15.99 -8.19 4.94
CA ILE A 50 -17.10 -8.32 5.89
C ILE A 50 -18.35 -7.65 5.33
N ALA A 51 -18.20 -6.44 4.80
CA ALA A 51 -19.32 -5.69 4.24
C ALA A 51 -19.94 -6.43 3.05
N VAL A 52 -19.11 -6.96 2.17
CA VAL A 52 -19.58 -7.71 1.01
C VAL A 52 -20.32 -8.98 1.46
N ALA A 53 -19.79 -9.65 2.48
CA ALA A 53 -20.45 -10.86 2.98
C ALA A 53 -21.85 -10.56 3.47
N VAL A 54 -22.02 -9.47 4.20
CA VAL A 54 -23.35 -9.08 4.71
C VAL A 54 -24.29 -8.68 3.57
N VAL A 55 -23.80 -7.83 2.67
CA VAL A 55 -24.62 -7.35 1.55
C VAL A 55 -24.96 -8.49 0.61
N ALA A 56 -23.99 -9.33 0.28
CA ALA A 56 -24.22 -10.42 -0.66
C ALA A 56 -25.19 -11.45 -0.10
N SER A 57 -25.10 -11.76 1.19
CA SER A 57 -26.04 -12.68 1.82
C SER A 57 -27.44 -12.17 1.70
N SER A 58 -27.65 -10.90 2.03
CA SER A 58 -28.98 -10.29 1.93
C SER A 58 -29.44 -10.21 0.49
N ALA A 59 -28.52 -9.89 -0.42
CA ALA A 59 -28.82 -9.75 -1.83
C ALA A 59 -29.32 -11.08 -2.44
N VAL A 60 -28.63 -12.17 -2.10
CA VAL A 60 -29.00 -13.48 -2.63
C VAL A 60 -30.42 -13.83 -2.18
N GLY A 61 -30.74 -13.55 -0.91
CA GLY A 61 -32.11 -13.78 -0.42
C GLY A 61 -33.14 -12.94 -1.17
N ALA A 62 -32.83 -11.66 -1.38
CA ALA A 62 -33.78 -10.78 -2.08
C ALA A 62 -33.94 -11.18 -3.54
N ILE A 63 -32.86 -11.54 -4.22
CA ILE A 63 -32.89 -11.92 -5.63
C ILE A 63 -33.68 -13.22 -5.80
N SER A 64 -33.57 -14.14 -4.86
CA SER A 64 -34.30 -15.41 -4.96
C SER A 64 -35.81 -15.20 -4.89
N GLU A 65 -36.26 -14.15 -4.20
CA GLU A 65 -37.68 -13.83 -4.15
C GLU A 65 -38.10 -12.94 -5.32
N ASN A 66 -37.24 -12.05 -5.75
CA ASN A 66 -37.52 -11.11 -6.83
C ASN A 66 -36.30 -10.92 -7.69
N PRO A 67 -36.16 -11.69 -8.77
CA PRO A 67 -34.95 -11.59 -9.63
C PRO A 67 -34.72 -10.21 -10.22
N SER A 68 -35.74 -9.36 -10.28
CA SER A 68 -35.53 -8.00 -10.83
C SER A 68 -34.66 -7.12 -9.93
N LEU A 69 -34.37 -7.58 -8.69
CA LEU A 69 -33.54 -6.83 -7.77
C LEU A 69 -32.06 -7.01 -8.02
N LEU A 70 -31.68 -7.86 -8.98
CA LEU A 70 -30.25 -8.13 -9.24
C LEU A 70 -29.47 -6.86 -9.50
N GLY A 71 -29.96 -5.98 -10.34
CA GLY A 71 -29.24 -4.74 -10.67
C GLY A 71 -29.01 -3.85 -9.47
N LYS A 72 -30.01 -3.72 -8.62
CA LYS A 72 -29.90 -2.87 -7.42
C LYS A 72 -28.93 -3.45 -6.41
N THR A 73 -28.98 -4.77 -6.24
CA THR A 73 -28.10 -5.41 -5.25
C THR A 73 -26.65 -5.39 -5.69
N VAL A 74 -26.37 -5.45 -6.99
CA VAL A 74 -25.03 -5.34 -7.51
C VAL A 74 -24.42 -3.97 -7.17
N ILE A 75 -25.25 -2.92 -7.21
CA ILE A 75 -24.78 -1.58 -6.85
C ILE A 75 -24.34 -1.54 -5.38
N PHE A 76 -25.13 -2.13 -4.48
CA PHE A 76 -24.77 -2.17 -3.07
C PHE A 76 -23.50 -2.99 -2.83
N ALA A 77 -23.36 -4.10 -3.53
CA ALA A 77 -22.14 -4.90 -3.43
C ALA A 77 -20.92 -4.09 -3.91
N GLY A 78 -21.09 -3.33 -4.99
CA GLY A 78 -20.03 -2.47 -5.50
C GLY A 78 -19.64 -1.38 -4.53
N LEU A 79 -20.61 -0.80 -3.82
CA LEU A 79 -20.31 0.20 -2.79
C LEU A 79 -19.50 -0.41 -1.66
N ALA A 80 -19.84 -1.61 -1.23
CA ALA A 80 -19.09 -2.31 -0.19
C ALA A 80 -17.66 -2.61 -0.65
N GLU A 81 -17.49 -2.96 -1.91
CA GLU A 81 -16.21 -3.25 -2.50
C GLU A 81 -15.34 -1.99 -2.62
N GLY A 82 -15.98 -0.84 -2.74
CA GLY A 82 -15.29 0.45 -2.89
C GLY A 82 -14.33 0.74 -1.75
N ILE A 83 -14.57 0.21 -0.57
CA ILE A 83 -13.67 0.38 0.58
C ILE A 83 -12.30 -0.20 0.26
N ALA A 84 -12.26 -1.41 -0.29
CA ALA A 84 -11.01 -2.06 -0.66
C ALA A 84 -10.34 -1.35 -1.83
N ILE A 85 -11.12 -0.88 -2.79
CA ILE A 85 -10.59 -0.15 -3.93
C ILE A 85 -9.93 1.15 -3.44
N TYR A 86 -10.55 1.84 -2.51
CA TYR A 86 -9.97 3.05 -1.93
C TYR A 86 -8.65 2.72 -1.24
N GLY A 87 -8.62 1.66 -0.43
CA GLY A 87 -7.41 1.23 0.23
C GLY A 87 -6.30 0.87 -0.75
N LEU A 88 -6.68 0.24 -1.86
CA LEU A 88 -5.73 -0.10 -2.91
C LEU A 88 -5.12 1.16 -3.52
N ILE A 89 -5.93 2.16 -3.78
CA ILE A 89 -5.43 3.43 -4.33
C ILE A 89 -4.43 4.07 -3.37
N ILE A 90 -4.75 4.10 -2.09
CA ILE A 90 -3.83 4.65 -1.09
C ILE A 90 -2.53 3.86 -1.07
N ALA A 91 -2.63 2.53 -1.12
CA ALA A 91 -1.44 1.68 -1.11
C ALA A 91 -0.55 1.96 -2.33
N ILE A 92 -1.15 2.11 -3.50
CA ILE A 92 -0.40 2.41 -4.72
C ILE A 92 0.27 3.77 -4.61
N MET A 93 -0.43 4.75 -4.06
CA MET A 93 0.14 6.08 -3.88
C MET A 93 1.34 6.05 -2.94
N ILE A 94 1.25 5.28 -1.86
CA ILE A 94 2.35 5.13 -0.93
C ILE A 94 3.55 4.46 -1.61
N ILE A 95 3.30 3.35 -2.30
CA ILE A 95 4.36 2.61 -2.97
C ILE A 95 5.07 3.48 -4.00
N SER A 96 4.34 4.34 -4.68
CA SER A 96 4.95 5.19 -5.70
C SER A 96 5.84 6.27 -5.09
N LYS A 97 5.78 6.49 -3.80
CA LYS A 97 6.57 7.50 -3.11
C LYS A 97 7.76 6.92 -2.33
N VAL A 98 7.82 5.64 -2.19
CA VAL A 98 8.93 4.99 -1.47
C VAL A 98 9.92 4.28 -2.46
#